data_0af8cb1427d0b9924c9e5a521ad1f7f6
#
_entry.id   0af8cb1427d0b9924c9e5a521ad1f7f6
#
_cell.length_a   1.000
_cell.length_b   1.000
_cell.length_c   1.000
_cell.angle_alpha   90.00
_cell.angle_beta   90.00
_cell.angle_gamma   90.00
#
_symmetry.space_group_name_H-M   'P 1'
#
loop_
_entity.id
_entity.type
_entity.pdbx_description
1 polymer ?
#
loop_
_entity_poly.entity_id
_entity_poly.type
_entity_poly.pdbx_seq_one_letter_code
_entity_poly.pdbx_strand_id
1 'polypeptide(L)'
;MCSDRHVKSTVRWALAAIAVLAAAGCTAPTPDDADDTQIVLAEGYELGGYNPVNGYAESGVSPIYDGLYRPSATTDDVVPDLAPALAQGPPEPAGPNRWRIPLRAGVQFSDGTAFDSADVVATYAAVADPAVASEIATAVTPIVAIEPDGPEAVTVELTTAADPRPYLLLGILPSERVESAPAGDWAVNTEPVGTGPYRLDSLRPDQAVLVAREDYWGTPAQVHRLVYAYTPDDNSRAQSMASGAVDGTNLPPRLIDSLTAGDVATVAVNSADWRGIALPAGNPFTAEVPARLAMNLGVDREAIVRDVLRGYGRQASTPVAEAYGAAYNPDAQYDFDAGEATNMLDAAGWRVGSDGIREKDGARASFELLYNAQDTLRRDLAVAYAAAMKPLGIDVRPRGTSWDEIDTRFGDSAVVLGGGSKPYSIDSQVYDTLHTRVPDSSPYSNPGNFTAAGLDGLLERAAQSPPGPDKDDLYQRIQATYVAEPSQVFLVFLDHTYAYRDLGWNQSAPIMEPHSHGVTWGPWWNLAAWTR
;
A
#
# COMPACT_ATOMS: atom_id res chain seq x y z
N MET A 1 -72.32 1.26 -28.36
CA MET A 1 -72.70 0.51 -29.56
C MET A 1 -71.84 -0.71 -29.58
N CYS A 2 -72.38 -1.78 -29.09
CA CYS A 2 -72.83 -3.01 -29.76
C CYS A 2 -71.66 -3.71 -30.48
N SER A 3 -71.38 -4.96 -30.35
CA SER A 3 -72.15 -6.09 -29.76
C SER A 3 -71.27 -7.32 -29.64
N ASP A 4 -71.60 -8.10 -28.63
CA ASP A 4 -71.32 -9.52 -28.43
C ASP A 4 -71.32 -10.40 -29.67
N ARG A 5 -70.57 -11.51 -29.61
CA ARG A 5 -71.19 -12.86 -29.74
C ARG A 5 -70.26 -13.99 -29.28
N HIS A 6 -70.79 -14.75 -28.32
CA HIS A 6 -70.38 -16.11 -27.95
C HIS A 6 -70.54 -17.11 -29.10
N VAL A 7 -69.73 -18.18 -29.12
CA VAL A 7 -70.23 -19.55 -29.34
C VAL A 7 -69.38 -20.56 -28.57
N LYS A 8 -70.14 -21.49 -27.90
CA LYS A 8 -69.66 -22.56 -27.03
C LYS A 8 -69.48 -23.90 -27.77
N SER A 9 -68.81 -24.79 -27.09
CA SER A 9 -68.91 -26.27 -27.05
C SER A 9 -68.23 -27.02 -28.22
N THR A 10 -67.63 -28.21 -28.06
CA THR A 10 -67.91 -29.39 -27.25
C THR A 10 -66.72 -30.37 -27.22
N VAL A 11 -66.52 -30.94 -26.07
CA VAL A 11 -65.94 -32.19 -25.61
C VAL A 11 -65.96 -33.39 -26.61
N ARG A 12 -64.85 -34.18 -26.71
CA ARG A 12 -64.81 -35.64 -26.43
C ARG A 12 -63.50 -36.33 -26.80
N TRP A 13 -62.83 -36.90 -25.77
CA TRP A 13 -62.20 -38.21 -25.60
C TRP A 13 -61.47 -38.89 -26.79
N ALA A 14 -60.17 -39.21 -26.60
CA ALA A 14 -59.57 -40.50 -26.89
C ALA A 14 -58.32 -40.72 -26.04
N LEU A 15 -58.21 -41.90 -25.43
CA LEU A 15 -57.18 -42.41 -24.56
C LEU A 15 -56.00 -43.01 -25.38
N ALA A 16 -54.83 -42.99 -24.73
CA ALA A 16 -53.73 -43.93 -24.72
C ALA A 16 -52.78 -44.00 -25.93
N ALA A 17 -51.54 -43.51 -25.68
CA ALA A 17 -50.33 -44.20 -26.16
C ALA A 17 -49.24 -43.97 -25.09
N ILE A 18 -48.80 -45.05 -24.46
CA ILE A 18 -47.67 -45.16 -23.56
C ILE A 18 -46.40 -44.99 -24.41
N ALA A 19 -45.65 -43.91 -24.20
CA ALA A 19 -44.28 -43.79 -24.68
C ALA A 19 -43.36 -43.80 -23.46
N VAL A 20 -42.58 -44.85 -23.35
CA VAL A 20 -41.44 -44.97 -22.44
C VAL A 20 -40.39 -43.97 -22.90
N LEU A 21 -40.25 -42.81 -22.24
CA LEU A 21 -39.10 -41.95 -22.38
C LEU A 21 -38.08 -42.35 -21.32
N ALA A 22 -36.96 -42.90 -21.83
CA ALA A 22 -35.74 -43.11 -21.06
C ALA A 22 -35.36 -41.80 -20.36
N ALA A 23 -35.35 -41.78 -19.05
CA ALA A 23 -34.75 -40.72 -18.24
C ALA A 23 -33.25 -40.73 -18.50
N ALA A 24 -32.79 -39.84 -19.40
CA ALA A 24 -31.42 -39.38 -19.37
C ALA A 24 -31.30 -38.53 -18.10
N GLY A 25 -30.79 -39.12 -17.04
CA GLY A 25 -30.46 -38.41 -15.81
C GLY A 25 -29.41 -37.36 -16.15
N CYS A 26 -29.83 -36.09 -16.17
CA CYS A 26 -28.91 -35.00 -15.88
C CYS A 26 -28.54 -35.20 -14.41
N THR A 27 -27.40 -35.87 -14.17
CA THR A 27 -26.71 -35.75 -12.91
C THR A 27 -26.26 -34.29 -12.84
N ALA A 28 -26.97 -33.51 -12.02
CA ALA A 28 -26.39 -32.28 -11.52
C ALA A 28 -25.02 -32.66 -10.92
N PRO A 29 -23.96 -31.89 -11.16
CA PRO A 29 -22.69 -32.14 -10.49
C PRO A 29 -22.96 -32.10 -8.99
N THR A 30 -22.57 -33.16 -8.32
CA THR A 30 -22.57 -33.23 -6.86
C THR A 30 -21.67 -32.12 -6.33
N PRO A 31 -21.98 -31.50 -5.16
CA PRO A 31 -21.15 -30.47 -4.56
C PRO A 31 -19.78 -30.98 -4.03
N ASP A 32 -19.32 -32.14 -4.42
CA ASP A 32 -18.14 -32.84 -3.88
C ASP A 32 -16.84 -32.63 -4.68
N ASP A 33 -16.81 -31.74 -5.68
CA ASP A 33 -15.58 -31.30 -6.33
C ASP A 33 -15.32 -29.81 -6.08
N ALA A 34 -15.48 -29.32 -4.85
CA ALA A 34 -14.75 -28.13 -4.42
C ALA A 34 -13.26 -28.50 -4.49
N ASP A 35 -12.54 -27.92 -5.46
CA ASP A 35 -11.10 -28.14 -5.60
C ASP A 35 -10.42 -27.65 -4.31
N ASP A 36 -10.11 -28.61 -3.45
CA ASP A 36 -9.46 -28.40 -2.13
C ASP A 36 -8.17 -27.54 -2.23
N THR A 37 -7.73 -27.25 -3.45
CA THR A 37 -6.53 -26.48 -3.77
C THR A 37 -6.84 -25.09 -4.35
N GLN A 38 -8.12 -24.67 -4.34
CA GLN A 38 -8.55 -23.33 -4.75
C GLN A 38 -8.74 -22.42 -3.53
N ILE A 39 -8.38 -21.14 -3.70
CA ILE A 39 -8.68 -20.06 -2.74
C ILE A 39 -9.37 -18.92 -3.48
N VAL A 40 -10.49 -18.43 -2.92
CA VAL A 40 -11.26 -17.31 -3.45
C VAL A 40 -11.15 -16.12 -2.51
N LEU A 41 -10.58 -15.02 -3.00
CA LEU A 41 -10.38 -13.79 -2.23
C LEU A 41 -11.18 -12.64 -2.83
N ALA A 42 -11.87 -11.87 -1.99
CA ALA A 42 -12.55 -10.65 -2.43
C ALA A 42 -11.57 -9.47 -2.37
N GLU A 43 -11.34 -8.85 -3.53
CA GLU A 43 -10.43 -7.72 -3.70
C GLU A 43 -11.22 -6.42 -3.84
N GLY A 44 -10.78 -5.38 -3.12
CA GLY A 44 -11.38 -4.04 -3.17
C GLY A 44 -10.86 -3.17 -4.30
N TYR A 45 -9.69 -3.49 -4.84
CA TYR A 45 -9.06 -2.75 -5.94
C TYR A 45 -9.41 -3.35 -7.30
N GLU A 46 -9.40 -2.50 -8.33
CA GLU A 46 -9.63 -2.94 -9.70
C GLU A 46 -8.61 -4.01 -10.12
N LEU A 47 -9.10 -5.00 -10.87
CA LEU A 47 -8.28 -6.08 -11.39
C LEU A 47 -7.63 -5.67 -12.72
N GLY A 48 -6.43 -6.15 -12.95
CA GLY A 48 -5.57 -5.68 -14.05
C GLY A 48 -4.49 -4.75 -13.51
N GLY A 49 -3.83 -3.99 -14.39
CA GLY A 49 -2.71 -3.14 -13.97
C GLY A 49 -1.52 -3.97 -13.47
N TYR A 50 -1.36 -5.19 -13.97
CA TYR A 50 -0.30 -6.12 -13.54
C TYR A 50 1.08 -5.78 -14.12
N ASN A 51 1.35 -4.48 -14.36
CA ASN A 51 2.63 -4.03 -14.92
C ASN A 51 3.60 -3.59 -13.81
N PRO A 52 4.71 -4.32 -13.58
CA PRO A 52 5.71 -3.91 -12.60
C PRO A 52 6.29 -2.53 -12.85
N VAL A 53 6.48 -2.14 -14.13
CA VAL A 53 7.00 -0.80 -14.48
C VAL A 53 6.04 0.30 -14.05
N ASN A 54 4.75 0.00 -13.85
CA ASN A 54 3.75 0.95 -13.34
C ASN A 54 3.40 0.72 -11.87
N GLY A 55 4.24 -0.02 -11.11
CA GLY A 55 4.12 -0.14 -9.65
C GLY A 55 3.52 -1.46 -9.15
N TYR A 56 3.05 -2.35 -10.02
CA TYR A 56 2.59 -3.65 -9.55
C TYR A 56 3.76 -4.43 -8.92
N ALA A 57 3.57 -4.93 -7.71
CA ALA A 57 4.57 -5.71 -6.97
C ALA A 57 5.88 -4.95 -6.63
N GLU A 58 5.85 -3.63 -6.54
CA GLU A 58 7.04 -2.80 -6.25
C GLU A 58 7.75 -3.17 -4.93
N SER A 59 7.03 -3.77 -3.98
CA SER A 59 7.56 -4.19 -2.66
C SER A 59 8.04 -5.65 -2.61
N GLY A 60 8.15 -6.33 -3.76
CA GLY A 60 8.68 -7.69 -3.86
C GLY A 60 7.72 -8.80 -3.42
N VAL A 61 6.42 -8.50 -3.32
CA VAL A 61 5.36 -9.46 -3.01
C VAL A 61 4.39 -9.55 -4.19
N SER A 62 4.36 -10.67 -4.87
CA SER A 62 3.46 -10.91 -6.00
C SER A 62 3.32 -12.41 -6.26
N PRO A 63 2.15 -12.88 -6.65
CA PRO A 63 1.99 -14.24 -7.18
C PRO A 63 2.53 -14.39 -8.62
N ILE A 64 2.65 -13.30 -9.39
CA ILE A 64 2.96 -13.35 -10.84
C ILE A 64 4.43 -13.07 -11.12
N TYR A 65 5.08 -12.20 -10.34
CA TYR A 65 6.44 -11.73 -10.59
C TYR A 65 7.36 -11.99 -9.41
N ASP A 66 8.64 -12.20 -9.69
CA ASP A 66 9.71 -12.09 -8.70
C ASP A 66 10.57 -10.86 -9.01
N GLY A 67 11.05 -10.18 -7.97
CA GLY A 67 12.15 -9.24 -8.04
C GLY A 67 13.51 -9.93 -7.89
N LEU A 68 14.60 -9.17 -7.86
CA LEU A 68 15.92 -9.76 -7.54
C LEU A 68 15.97 -10.19 -6.07
N TYR A 69 15.34 -9.44 -5.19
CA TYR A 69 15.16 -9.75 -3.78
C TYR A 69 13.67 -9.70 -3.41
N ARG A 70 13.32 -10.27 -2.27
CA ARG A 70 11.97 -10.26 -1.71
C ARG A 70 12.02 -10.21 -0.19
N PRO A 71 10.96 -9.73 0.49
CA PRO A 71 10.87 -9.81 1.95
C PRO A 71 10.98 -11.27 2.41
N SER A 72 11.68 -11.47 3.51
CA SER A 72 11.78 -12.78 4.17
C SER A 72 10.74 -12.92 5.27
N ALA A 73 10.30 -14.16 5.52
CA ALA A 73 9.37 -14.45 6.59
C ALA A 73 10.07 -14.20 7.96
N THR A 74 9.52 -13.26 8.72
CA THR A 74 9.88 -12.97 10.11
C THR A 74 8.60 -12.85 10.94
N THR A 75 8.34 -11.67 11.47
CA THR A 75 7.11 -11.25 12.12
C THR A 75 6.75 -9.86 11.59
N ASP A 76 5.57 -9.37 11.89
CA ASP A 76 5.12 -8.05 11.43
C ASP A 76 5.53 -6.89 12.38
N ASP A 77 6.23 -7.17 13.47
CA ASP A 77 6.72 -6.17 14.44
C ASP A 77 8.14 -5.67 14.17
N VAL A 78 8.81 -6.19 13.15
CA VAL A 78 10.12 -5.75 12.68
C VAL A 78 10.15 -5.58 11.16
N VAL A 79 11.03 -4.72 10.67
CA VAL A 79 11.30 -4.64 9.23
C VAL A 79 11.87 -5.98 8.75
N PRO A 80 11.25 -6.67 7.80
CA PRO A 80 11.74 -7.96 7.31
C PRO A 80 13.10 -7.79 6.62
N ASP A 81 13.99 -8.77 6.80
CA ASP A 81 15.19 -8.85 5.97
C ASP A 81 14.82 -9.19 4.52
N LEU A 82 15.72 -8.88 3.58
CA LEU A 82 15.51 -9.10 2.16
C LEU A 82 16.33 -10.30 1.69
N ALA A 83 15.62 -11.37 1.34
CA ALA A 83 16.21 -12.61 0.85
C ALA A 83 16.35 -12.61 -0.69
N PRO A 84 17.37 -13.31 -1.24
CA PRO A 84 17.50 -13.52 -2.68
C PRO A 84 16.27 -14.22 -3.28
N ALA A 85 15.78 -13.70 -4.42
CA ALA A 85 14.75 -14.32 -5.26
C ALA A 85 15.33 -14.64 -6.65
N LEU A 86 15.27 -13.75 -7.62
CA LEU A 86 15.98 -13.94 -8.91
C LEU A 86 17.50 -13.71 -8.77
N ALA A 87 17.95 -12.98 -7.75
CA ALA A 87 19.36 -13.00 -7.37
C ALA A 87 19.74 -14.39 -6.83
N GLN A 88 20.95 -14.86 -7.13
CA GLN A 88 21.48 -16.13 -6.63
C GLN A 88 21.94 -16.04 -5.17
N GLY A 89 22.32 -14.84 -4.71
CA GLY A 89 22.87 -14.61 -3.39
C GLY A 89 22.82 -13.13 -2.98
N PRO A 90 23.50 -12.75 -1.89
CA PRO A 90 23.61 -11.36 -1.47
C PRO A 90 24.38 -10.51 -2.50
N PRO A 91 24.22 -9.17 -2.45
CA PRO A 91 25.03 -8.25 -3.26
C PRO A 91 26.52 -8.42 -2.97
N GLU A 92 27.34 -8.51 -4.02
CA GLU A 92 28.80 -8.58 -3.93
C GLU A 92 29.41 -7.16 -4.12
N PRO A 93 30.19 -6.61 -3.17
CA PRO A 93 30.82 -5.30 -3.36
C PRO A 93 31.71 -5.25 -4.60
N ALA A 94 31.49 -4.28 -5.48
CA ALA A 94 32.23 -4.05 -6.72
C ALA A 94 32.84 -2.63 -6.81
N GLY A 95 32.71 -1.83 -5.74
CA GLY A 95 33.20 -0.46 -5.62
C GLY A 95 32.56 0.26 -4.44
N PRO A 96 32.82 1.54 -4.22
CA PRO A 96 32.27 2.29 -3.08
C PRO A 96 30.74 2.33 -3.06
N ASN A 97 30.09 2.51 -4.22
CA ASN A 97 28.64 2.59 -4.38
C ASN A 97 28.15 1.58 -5.43
N ARG A 98 28.90 0.52 -5.66
CA ARG A 98 28.69 -0.41 -6.75
C ARG A 98 28.67 -1.84 -6.24
N TRP A 99 27.70 -2.62 -6.70
CA TRP A 99 27.50 -4.01 -6.32
C TRP A 99 27.30 -4.88 -7.56
N ARG A 100 27.89 -6.05 -7.55
CA ARG A 100 27.58 -7.12 -8.48
C ARG A 100 26.47 -7.98 -7.89
N ILE A 101 25.44 -8.25 -8.67
CA ILE A 101 24.31 -9.10 -8.30
C ILE A 101 24.33 -10.34 -9.21
N PRO A 102 24.80 -11.50 -8.72
CA PRO A 102 24.66 -12.75 -9.47
C PRO A 102 23.19 -13.13 -9.64
N LEU A 103 22.82 -13.55 -10.85
CA LEU A 103 21.46 -13.95 -11.18
C LEU A 103 21.31 -15.47 -11.17
N ARG A 104 20.14 -15.94 -10.87
CA ARG A 104 19.78 -17.36 -10.86
C ARG A 104 19.67 -17.87 -12.29
N ALA A 105 20.45 -18.93 -12.62
CA ALA A 105 20.43 -19.54 -13.93
C ALA A 105 19.21 -20.47 -14.11
N GLY A 106 18.74 -20.61 -15.34
CA GLY A 106 17.69 -21.58 -15.73
C GLY A 106 16.26 -21.16 -15.34
N VAL A 107 16.05 -19.92 -14.92
CA VAL A 107 14.71 -19.37 -14.68
C VAL A 107 14.02 -19.09 -16.01
N GLN A 108 12.70 -19.39 -16.08
CA GLN A 108 11.86 -19.08 -17.23
C GLN A 108 10.68 -18.21 -16.82
N PHE A 109 10.30 -17.31 -17.70
CA PHE A 109 9.03 -16.60 -17.60
C PHE A 109 7.85 -17.52 -17.90
N SER A 110 6.63 -17.06 -17.61
CA SER A 110 5.41 -17.86 -17.80
C SER A 110 5.06 -18.14 -19.27
N ASP A 111 5.70 -17.45 -20.22
CA ASP A 111 5.60 -17.72 -21.67
C ASP A 111 6.73 -18.66 -22.19
N GLY A 112 7.62 -19.11 -21.32
CA GLY A 112 8.72 -20.00 -21.63
C GLY A 112 10.00 -19.33 -22.09
N THR A 113 10.05 -17.99 -22.19
CA THR A 113 11.29 -17.25 -22.46
C THR A 113 12.25 -17.33 -21.28
N ALA A 114 13.56 -17.34 -21.55
CA ALA A 114 14.58 -17.43 -20.50
C ALA A 114 14.82 -16.08 -19.86
N PHE A 115 15.00 -16.09 -18.54
CA PHE A 115 15.40 -14.91 -17.77
C PHE A 115 16.92 -14.71 -17.81
N ASP A 116 17.36 -13.48 -18.06
CA ASP A 116 18.78 -13.08 -17.98
C ASP A 116 18.94 -11.58 -17.55
N SER A 117 20.19 -11.12 -17.62
CA SER A 117 20.54 -9.74 -17.23
C SER A 117 19.91 -8.65 -18.11
N ALA A 118 19.56 -8.96 -19.36
CA ALA A 118 18.94 -7.98 -20.26
C ALA A 118 17.53 -7.60 -19.77
N ASP A 119 16.80 -8.55 -19.18
CA ASP A 119 15.48 -8.34 -18.63
C ASP A 119 15.51 -7.37 -17.44
N VAL A 120 16.49 -7.57 -16.55
CA VAL A 120 16.72 -6.69 -15.40
C VAL A 120 17.02 -5.27 -15.88
N VAL A 121 17.97 -5.13 -16.80
CA VAL A 121 18.38 -3.81 -17.34
C VAL A 121 17.20 -3.14 -18.03
N ALA A 122 16.45 -3.85 -18.88
CA ALA A 122 15.32 -3.30 -19.62
C ALA A 122 14.19 -2.85 -18.68
N THR A 123 13.86 -3.65 -17.65
CA THR A 123 12.80 -3.32 -16.68
C THR A 123 13.13 -2.02 -15.93
N TYR A 124 14.33 -1.91 -15.35
CA TYR A 124 14.72 -0.71 -14.58
C TYR A 124 14.95 0.52 -15.45
N ALA A 125 15.47 0.34 -16.68
CA ALA A 125 15.60 1.42 -17.64
C ALA A 125 14.23 1.99 -18.04
N ALA A 126 13.22 1.14 -18.21
CA ALA A 126 11.86 1.57 -18.52
C ALA A 126 11.24 2.38 -17.37
N VAL A 127 11.42 1.98 -16.11
CA VAL A 127 10.93 2.77 -14.97
C VAL A 127 11.56 4.16 -14.92
N ALA A 128 12.84 4.27 -15.28
CA ALA A 128 13.57 5.54 -15.26
C ALA A 128 13.32 6.43 -16.50
N ASP A 129 12.71 5.89 -17.58
CA ASP A 129 12.48 6.64 -18.81
C ASP A 129 11.24 7.57 -18.67
N PRO A 130 11.43 8.90 -18.76
CA PRO A 130 10.31 9.84 -18.70
C PRO A 130 9.22 9.62 -19.78
N ALA A 131 9.57 9.01 -20.93
CA ALA A 131 8.60 8.73 -22.00
C ALA A 131 7.61 7.61 -21.61
N VAL A 132 8.02 6.72 -20.70
CA VAL A 132 7.19 5.63 -20.15
C VAL A 132 6.21 6.14 -19.11
N ALA A 133 6.44 7.32 -18.52
CA ALA A 133 5.59 7.94 -17.50
C ALA A 133 5.21 6.97 -16.36
N SER A 134 6.19 6.22 -15.87
CA SER A 134 6.03 5.28 -14.77
C SER A 134 5.59 6.01 -13.48
N GLU A 135 4.55 5.52 -12.81
CA GLU A 135 4.08 6.07 -11.53
C GLU A 135 5.12 5.90 -10.40
N ILE A 136 6.04 4.94 -10.55
CA ILE A 136 7.10 4.65 -9.58
C ILE A 136 8.49 5.13 -10.01
N ALA A 137 8.59 6.04 -10.98
CA ALA A 137 9.89 6.54 -11.47
C ALA A 137 10.79 7.05 -10.33
N THR A 138 10.22 7.67 -9.30
CA THR A 138 10.95 8.13 -8.11
C THR A 138 11.53 6.99 -7.26
N ALA A 139 11.00 5.76 -7.38
CA ALA A 139 11.48 4.61 -6.62
C ALA A 139 12.90 4.18 -7.03
N VAL A 140 13.27 4.44 -8.27
CA VAL A 140 14.59 4.06 -8.83
C VAL A 140 15.59 5.21 -8.89
N THR A 141 15.23 6.42 -8.44
CA THR A 141 16.16 7.58 -8.43
C THR A 141 17.48 7.33 -7.70
N PRO A 142 17.57 6.51 -6.64
CA PRO A 142 18.85 6.16 -6.04
C PRO A 142 19.75 5.30 -6.92
N ILE A 143 19.23 4.69 -7.98
CA ILE A 143 19.98 3.86 -8.92
C ILE A 143 20.59 4.78 -10.01
N VAL A 144 21.91 4.86 -10.03
CA VAL A 144 22.66 5.60 -11.06
C VAL A 144 22.71 4.80 -12.36
N ALA A 145 22.99 3.49 -12.25
CA ALA A 145 23.08 2.59 -13.39
C ALA A 145 22.80 1.14 -13.00
N ILE A 146 22.22 0.38 -13.91
CA ILE A 146 22.22 -1.09 -13.92
C ILE A 146 22.82 -1.52 -15.25
N GLU A 147 23.91 -2.25 -15.22
CA GLU A 147 24.64 -2.70 -16.40
C GLU A 147 24.78 -4.23 -16.39
N PRO A 148 24.67 -4.90 -17.54
CA PRO A 148 24.88 -6.34 -17.60
C PRO A 148 26.36 -6.69 -17.33
N ASP A 149 26.61 -7.73 -16.54
CA ASP A 149 27.91 -8.35 -16.34
C ASP A 149 27.86 -9.81 -16.83
N GLY A 150 27.75 -9.97 -18.16
CA GLY A 150 27.36 -11.22 -18.81
C GLY A 150 25.87 -11.52 -18.62
N PRO A 151 25.38 -12.68 -19.08
CA PRO A 151 23.95 -13.02 -18.99
C PRO A 151 23.49 -13.39 -17.56
N GLU A 152 24.38 -13.78 -16.68
CA GLU A 152 24.08 -14.31 -15.34
C GLU A 152 24.44 -13.33 -14.20
N ALA A 153 24.66 -12.04 -14.49
CA ALA A 153 24.86 -11.03 -13.46
C ALA A 153 24.54 -9.63 -13.98
N VAL A 154 24.21 -8.75 -13.05
CA VAL A 154 24.18 -7.28 -13.29
C VAL A 154 25.08 -6.57 -12.30
N THR A 155 25.59 -5.39 -12.70
CA THR A 155 26.21 -4.46 -11.78
C THR A 155 25.27 -3.30 -11.52
N VAL A 156 25.01 -3.00 -10.25
CA VAL A 156 24.16 -1.89 -9.79
C VAL A 156 25.02 -0.83 -9.16
N GLU A 157 24.88 0.41 -9.60
CA GLU A 157 25.52 1.58 -9.01
C GLU A 157 24.46 2.48 -8.39
N LEU A 158 24.62 2.84 -7.12
CA LEU A 158 23.74 3.75 -6.40
C LEU A 158 24.38 5.13 -6.23
N THR A 159 23.55 6.13 -5.96
CA THR A 159 24.01 7.49 -5.59
C THR A 159 24.82 7.50 -4.29
N THR A 160 24.61 6.53 -3.42
CA THR A 160 25.22 6.40 -2.08
C THR A 160 25.67 4.97 -1.81
N ALA A 161 26.46 4.77 -0.75
CA ALA A 161 26.89 3.44 -0.29
C ALA A 161 25.78 2.67 0.48
N ALA A 162 24.52 2.86 0.13
CA ALA A 162 23.38 2.19 0.75
C ALA A 162 23.30 0.70 0.35
N ASP A 163 22.54 -0.09 1.10
CA ASP A 163 22.19 -1.45 0.70
C ASP A 163 21.34 -1.41 -0.60
N PRO A 164 21.73 -2.10 -1.68
CA PRO A 164 20.98 -2.06 -2.93
C PRO A 164 19.68 -2.88 -2.88
N ARG A 165 19.54 -3.85 -1.98
CA ARG A 165 18.41 -4.80 -1.95
C ARG A 165 17.03 -4.13 -1.90
N PRO A 166 16.77 -3.08 -1.10
CA PRO A 166 15.48 -2.40 -1.06
C PRO A 166 15.05 -1.76 -2.39
N TYR A 167 16.00 -1.46 -3.27
CA TYR A 167 15.74 -0.89 -4.59
C TYR A 167 15.59 -1.95 -5.70
N LEU A 168 15.74 -3.23 -5.36
CA LEU A 168 15.78 -4.37 -6.30
C LEU A 168 14.63 -5.36 -6.05
N LEU A 169 13.51 -4.87 -5.52
CA LEU A 169 12.31 -5.65 -5.21
C LEU A 169 11.32 -5.73 -6.38
N LEU A 170 11.44 -4.81 -7.35
CA LEU A 170 10.53 -4.71 -8.47
C LEU A 170 10.49 -6.01 -9.27
N GLY A 171 9.29 -6.46 -9.62
CA GLY A 171 9.08 -7.60 -10.50
C GLY A 171 9.73 -7.40 -11.87
N ILE A 172 10.42 -8.42 -12.39
CA ILE A 172 11.14 -8.32 -13.66
C ILE A 172 10.25 -8.76 -14.83
N LEU A 173 10.26 -7.97 -15.91
CA LEU A 173 9.61 -8.25 -17.18
C LEU A 173 10.59 -8.88 -18.18
N PRO A 174 10.13 -9.74 -19.11
CA PRO A 174 10.92 -10.06 -20.29
C PRO A 174 11.25 -8.78 -21.08
N SER A 175 12.49 -8.63 -21.51
CA SER A 175 12.95 -7.45 -22.26
C SER A 175 12.15 -7.20 -23.55
N GLU A 176 11.63 -8.26 -24.17
CA GLU A 176 10.76 -8.20 -25.35
C GLU A 176 9.35 -7.68 -25.07
N ARG A 177 8.96 -7.58 -23.80
CA ARG A 177 7.66 -7.03 -23.35
C ARG A 177 7.74 -5.58 -22.89
N VAL A 178 8.94 -5.02 -22.86
CA VAL A 178 9.15 -3.61 -22.55
C VAL A 178 8.78 -2.75 -23.74
N GLU A 179 7.88 -1.81 -23.54
CA GLU A 179 7.33 -0.92 -24.58
C GLU A 179 7.85 0.52 -24.40
N SER A 180 7.72 1.35 -25.42
CA SER A 180 8.10 2.77 -25.38
C SER A 180 6.90 3.71 -25.17
N ALA A 181 5.69 3.16 -25.00
CA ALA A 181 4.47 3.90 -24.70
C ALA A 181 4.39 4.20 -23.18
N PRO A 182 3.46 5.05 -22.72
CA PRO A 182 3.17 5.19 -21.30
C PRO A 182 2.83 3.84 -20.64
N ALA A 183 3.38 3.57 -19.46
CA ALA A 183 3.30 2.26 -18.82
C ALA A 183 1.86 1.76 -18.57
N GLY A 184 0.92 2.69 -18.37
CA GLY A 184 -0.51 2.37 -18.25
C GLY A 184 -1.14 1.75 -19.49
N ASP A 185 -0.54 1.94 -20.68
CA ASP A 185 -1.06 1.44 -21.97
C ASP A 185 -0.45 0.09 -22.38
N TRP A 186 0.52 -0.46 -21.63
CA TRP A 186 1.22 -1.68 -22.02
C TRP A 186 0.33 -2.93 -21.93
N ALA A 187 0.54 -3.86 -22.86
CA ALA A 187 -0.22 -5.12 -22.89
C ALA A 187 -0.06 -5.94 -21.59
N VAL A 188 1.08 -5.87 -20.93
CA VAL A 188 1.36 -6.59 -19.67
C VAL A 188 0.47 -6.14 -18.50
N ASN A 189 -0.27 -5.04 -18.62
CA ASN A 189 -1.28 -4.67 -17.63
C ASN A 189 -2.41 -5.71 -17.53
N THR A 190 -2.76 -6.36 -18.63
CA THR A 190 -3.85 -7.35 -18.70
C THR A 190 -3.38 -8.74 -19.15
N GLU A 191 -2.18 -8.84 -19.70
CA GLU A 191 -1.54 -10.07 -20.17
C GLU A 191 -0.14 -10.21 -19.54
N PRO A 192 -0.07 -10.34 -18.20
CA PRO A 192 1.20 -10.36 -17.49
C PRO A 192 2.05 -11.59 -17.82
N VAL A 193 3.34 -11.38 -17.98
CA VAL A 193 4.34 -12.41 -18.17
C VAL A 193 5.43 -12.23 -17.12
N GLY A 194 5.49 -13.13 -16.14
CA GLY A 194 6.40 -13.04 -15.01
C GLY A 194 7.09 -14.36 -14.67
N THR A 195 8.02 -14.31 -13.74
CA THR A 195 8.77 -15.47 -13.25
C THR A 195 8.15 -16.11 -12.02
N GLY A 196 7.09 -15.50 -11.46
CA GLY A 196 6.45 -15.90 -10.21
C GLY A 196 5.78 -17.28 -10.23
N PRO A 197 5.31 -17.74 -9.07
CA PRO A 197 4.75 -19.09 -8.89
C PRO A 197 3.38 -19.30 -9.54
N TYR A 198 2.71 -18.23 -9.95
CA TYR A 198 1.42 -18.30 -10.64
C TYR A 198 1.49 -17.53 -11.96
N ARG A 199 0.60 -17.89 -12.88
CA ARG A 199 0.32 -17.14 -14.11
C ARG A 199 -1.16 -16.79 -14.18
N LEU A 200 -1.47 -15.70 -14.84
CA LEU A 200 -2.85 -15.32 -15.12
C LEU A 200 -3.44 -16.33 -16.14
N ASP A 201 -4.58 -16.91 -15.79
CA ASP A 201 -5.35 -17.82 -16.64
C ASP A 201 -6.49 -17.08 -17.34
N SER A 202 -7.20 -16.22 -16.61
CA SER A 202 -8.25 -15.39 -17.17
C SER A 202 -8.45 -14.09 -16.38
N LEU A 203 -8.77 -13.01 -17.11
CA LEU A 203 -9.11 -11.71 -16.55
C LEU A 203 -10.44 -11.26 -17.11
N ARG A 204 -11.35 -10.88 -16.22
CA ARG A 204 -12.64 -10.23 -16.49
C ARG A 204 -12.78 -9.02 -15.57
N PRO A 205 -13.68 -8.08 -15.85
CA PRO A 205 -13.85 -6.90 -15.00
C PRO A 205 -14.20 -7.22 -13.53
N ASP A 206 -14.82 -8.36 -13.30
CA ASP A 206 -15.28 -8.82 -11.99
C ASP A 206 -14.42 -9.91 -11.36
N GLN A 207 -13.48 -10.50 -12.12
CA GLN A 207 -12.71 -11.64 -11.63
C GLN A 207 -11.36 -11.80 -12.36
N ALA A 208 -10.31 -12.06 -11.60
CA ALA A 208 -9.05 -12.60 -12.12
C ALA A 208 -8.81 -14.01 -11.56
N VAL A 209 -8.34 -14.90 -12.43
CA VAL A 209 -8.02 -16.27 -12.07
C VAL A 209 -6.55 -16.50 -12.35
N LEU A 210 -5.81 -16.93 -11.34
CA LEU A 210 -4.42 -17.32 -11.44
C LEU A 210 -4.30 -18.84 -11.19
N VAL A 211 -3.40 -19.49 -11.94
CA VAL A 211 -3.09 -20.91 -11.78
C VAL A 211 -1.61 -21.10 -11.46
N ALA A 212 -1.31 -22.06 -10.58
CA ALA A 212 0.05 -22.39 -10.21
C ALA A 212 0.84 -22.88 -11.42
N ARG A 213 2.11 -22.52 -11.45
CA ARG A 213 3.07 -22.97 -12.47
C ARG A 213 3.80 -24.21 -12.01
N GLU A 214 3.74 -25.27 -12.80
CA GLU A 214 4.49 -26.50 -12.56
C GLU A 214 6.00 -26.32 -12.85
N ASP A 215 6.34 -25.39 -13.75
CA ASP A 215 7.69 -25.03 -14.17
C ASP A 215 8.31 -23.89 -13.35
N TYR A 216 7.71 -23.53 -12.21
CA TYR A 216 8.27 -22.51 -11.33
C TYR A 216 9.67 -22.89 -10.84
N TRP A 217 10.60 -21.96 -10.92
CA TRP A 217 11.99 -22.16 -10.53
C TRP A 217 12.21 -22.45 -9.04
N GLY A 218 11.25 -22.06 -8.20
CA GLY A 218 11.23 -22.34 -6.76
C GLY A 218 10.44 -23.59 -6.42
N THR A 219 9.87 -23.65 -5.21
CA THR A 219 8.97 -24.73 -4.82
C THR A 219 7.61 -24.51 -5.47
N PRO A 220 7.08 -25.50 -6.23
CA PRO A 220 5.74 -25.39 -6.80
C PRO A 220 4.68 -25.20 -5.72
N ALA A 221 3.73 -24.29 -5.98
CA ALA A 221 2.66 -23.99 -5.06
C ALA A 221 1.67 -25.16 -4.92
N GLN A 222 1.27 -25.47 -3.67
CA GLN A 222 0.24 -26.50 -3.40
C GLN A 222 -1.18 -25.95 -3.54
N VAL A 223 -1.37 -24.63 -3.41
CA VAL A 223 -2.60 -23.96 -3.79
C VAL A 223 -2.58 -23.79 -5.31
N HIS A 224 -3.38 -24.58 -6.04
CA HIS A 224 -3.26 -24.60 -7.49
C HIS A 224 -4.01 -23.49 -8.19
N ARG A 225 -5.02 -22.89 -7.54
CA ARG A 225 -5.88 -21.89 -8.15
C ARG A 225 -6.19 -20.75 -7.17
N LEU A 226 -5.94 -19.52 -7.62
CA LEU A 226 -6.33 -18.29 -6.91
C LEU A 226 -7.41 -17.59 -7.73
N VAL A 227 -8.47 -17.18 -7.06
CA VAL A 227 -9.56 -16.41 -7.66
C VAL A 227 -9.67 -15.09 -6.90
N TYR A 228 -9.43 -13.98 -7.58
CA TYR A 228 -9.67 -12.65 -7.07
C TYR A 228 -11.00 -12.15 -7.60
N ALA A 229 -11.97 -11.94 -6.71
CA ALA A 229 -13.29 -11.42 -7.03
C ALA A 229 -13.33 -9.92 -6.71
N TYR A 230 -13.49 -9.08 -7.73
CA TYR A 230 -13.56 -7.63 -7.55
C TYR A 230 -14.84 -7.23 -6.82
N THR A 231 -14.70 -6.65 -5.65
CA THR A 231 -15.81 -6.22 -4.80
C THR A 231 -15.41 -4.91 -4.10
N PRO A 232 -15.59 -3.74 -4.73
CA PRO A 232 -15.06 -2.46 -4.24
C PRO A 232 -15.71 -1.97 -2.95
N ASP A 233 -16.97 -2.34 -2.67
CA ASP A 233 -17.69 -1.91 -1.48
C ASP A 233 -17.34 -2.79 -0.26
N ASP A 234 -16.87 -2.18 0.81
CA ASP A 234 -16.43 -2.84 2.05
C ASP A 234 -17.54 -3.69 2.70
N ASN A 235 -18.80 -3.21 2.70
CA ASN A 235 -19.91 -3.96 3.33
C ASN A 235 -20.26 -5.19 2.49
N SER A 236 -20.16 -5.08 1.16
CA SER A 236 -20.36 -6.21 0.24
C SER A 236 -19.27 -7.27 0.43
N ARG A 237 -18.01 -6.87 0.64
CA ARG A 237 -16.91 -7.80 0.98
C ARG A 237 -17.15 -8.48 2.32
N ALA A 238 -17.54 -7.72 3.34
CA ALA A 238 -17.88 -8.27 4.66
C ALA A 238 -19.05 -9.27 4.59
N GLN A 239 -20.07 -8.98 3.79
CA GLN A 239 -21.19 -9.90 3.58
C GLN A 239 -20.77 -11.17 2.82
N SER A 240 -19.93 -11.06 1.80
CA SER A 240 -19.39 -12.21 1.06
C SER A 240 -18.57 -13.11 1.98
N MET A 241 -17.78 -12.52 2.88
CA MET A 241 -17.04 -13.25 3.90
C MET A 241 -17.97 -13.95 4.89
N ALA A 242 -18.97 -13.25 5.43
CA ALA A 242 -19.93 -13.80 6.39
C ALA A 242 -20.77 -14.94 5.79
N SER A 243 -21.11 -14.88 4.50
CA SER A 243 -21.92 -15.91 3.80
C SER A 243 -21.11 -17.12 3.34
N GLY A 244 -19.77 -17.08 3.39
CA GLY A 244 -18.91 -18.13 2.85
C GLY A 244 -18.77 -18.12 1.33
N ALA A 245 -19.09 -17.00 0.69
CA ALA A 245 -18.89 -16.84 -0.76
C ALA A 245 -17.43 -16.64 -1.14
N VAL A 246 -16.60 -16.23 -0.18
CA VAL A 246 -15.15 -16.05 -0.33
C VAL A 246 -14.41 -16.60 0.89
N ASP A 247 -13.14 -16.95 0.69
CA ASP A 247 -12.28 -17.52 1.73
C ASP A 247 -11.51 -16.45 2.50
N GLY A 248 -11.42 -15.24 1.95
CA GLY A 248 -10.77 -14.14 2.62
C GLY A 248 -10.93 -12.79 1.93
N THR A 249 -10.65 -11.73 2.70
CA THR A 249 -10.67 -10.34 2.23
C THR A 249 -9.97 -9.42 3.22
N ASN A 250 -9.54 -8.25 2.76
CA ASN A 250 -9.18 -7.14 3.65
C ASN A 250 -10.42 -6.29 3.95
N LEU A 251 -10.52 -5.76 5.16
CA LEU A 251 -11.65 -4.94 5.59
C LEU A 251 -11.18 -3.83 6.55
N PRO A 252 -11.87 -2.67 6.57
CA PRO A 252 -11.58 -1.66 7.58
C PRO A 252 -11.94 -2.14 9.00
N PRO A 253 -11.28 -1.61 10.05
CA PRO A 253 -11.44 -2.02 11.44
C PRO A 253 -12.88 -2.18 11.92
N ARG A 254 -13.76 -1.24 11.56
CA ARG A 254 -15.17 -1.25 11.97
C ARG A 254 -15.97 -2.46 11.46
N LEU A 255 -15.56 -3.07 10.36
CA LEU A 255 -16.22 -4.24 9.77
C LEU A 255 -15.60 -5.54 10.27
N ILE A 256 -14.31 -5.56 10.55
CA ILE A 256 -13.62 -6.72 11.15
C ILE A 256 -14.29 -7.13 12.47
N ASP A 257 -14.55 -6.17 13.35
CA ASP A 257 -15.20 -6.42 14.64
C ASP A 257 -16.60 -7.08 14.50
N SER A 258 -17.26 -6.87 13.37
CA SER A 258 -18.60 -7.45 13.10
C SER A 258 -18.56 -8.90 12.64
N LEU A 259 -17.39 -9.43 12.25
CA LEU A 259 -17.21 -10.77 11.69
C LEU A 259 -16.79 -11.82 12.73
N THR A 260 -16.78 -11.50 14.00
CA THR A 260 -16.31 -12.40 15.10
C THR A 260 -17.22 -13.61 15.35
N ALA A 261 -18.26 -13.84 14.54
CA ALA A 261 -19.18 -14.96 14.67
C ALA A 261 -18.88 -16.04 13.63
N GLY A 262 -18.74 -17.28 14.06
CA GLY A 262 -18.62 -18.45 13.19
C GLY A 262 -17.17 -18.93 12.97
N ASP A 263 -16.87 -19.39 11.77
CA ASP A 263 -15.58 -19.96 11.32
C ASP A 263 -14.66 -18.92 10.64
N VAL A 264 -14.96 -17.63 10.82
CA VAL A 264 -14.15 -16.53 10.29
C VAL A 264 -13.11 -16.13 11.34
N ALA A 265 -11.83 -16.27 10.98
CA ALA A 265 -10.72 -15.73 11.73
C ALA A 265 -10.40 -14.31 11.24
N THR A 266 -9.84 -13.49 12.13
CA THR A 266 -9.38 -12.14 11.79
C THR A 266 -7.95 -11.95 12.27
N VAL A 267 -7.18 -11.16 11.53
CA VAL A 267 -5.83 -10.77 11.90
C VAL A 267 -5.61 -9.30 11.58
N ALA A 268 -4.90 -8.62 12.47
CA ALA A 268 -4.34 -7.28 12.24
C ALA A 268 -2.84 -7.44 12.01
N VAL A 269 -2.32 -6.78 10.99
CA VAL A 269 -0.92 -6.88 10.58
C VAL A 269 -0.30 -5.50 10.65
N ASN A 270 0.82 -5.38 11.33
CA ASN A 270 1.59 -4.16 11.42
C ASN A 270 2.00 -3.65 10.04
N SER A 271 1.95 -2.35 9.87
CA SER A 271 2.41 -1.72 8.64
C SER A 271 3.27 -0.49 8.90
N ALA A 272 4.00 -0.05 7.88
CA ALA A 272 4.64 1.26 7.84
C ALA A 272 3.70 2.36 7.33
N ASP A 273 2.44 2.02 7.08
CA ASP A 273 1.42 2.91 6.54
C ASP A 273 1.00 3.95 7.59
N TRP A 274 1.56 5.15 7.49
CA TRP A 274 1.18 6.27 8.34
C TRP A 274 0.06 7.10 7.73
N ARG A 275 -0.73 7.73 8.60
CA ARG A 275 -1.69 8.79 8.23
C ARG A 275 -1.35 10.07 8.97
N GLY A 276 -1.45 11.19 8.25
CA GLY A 276 -1.15 12.52 8.80
C GLY A 276 -1.85 13.63 8.04
N ILE A 277 -1.70 14.84 8.56
CA ILE A 277 -2.24 16.07 7.98
C ILE A 277 -1.06 16.86 7.40
N ALA A 278 -0.94 16.88 6.08
CA ALA A 278 -0.05 17.78 5.37
C ALA A 278 -0.61 19.21 5.46
N LEU A 279 0.24 20.18 5.78
CA LEU A 279 -0.17 21.56 6.03
C LEU A 279 0.25 22.46 4.86
N PRO A 280 -0.61 23.41 4.40
CA PRO A 280 -0.29 24.30 3.29
C PRO A 280 0.67 25.41 3.71
N ALA A 281 1.74 25.63 2.95
CA ALA A 281 2.70 26.72 3.19
C ALA A 281 2.12 28.11 2.94
N GLY A 282 1.14 28.21 2.04
CA GLY A 282 0.50 29.50 1.69
C GLY A 282 -0.49 30.03 2.73
N ASN A 283 -0.83 29.25 3.76
CA ASN A 283 -1.73 29.70 4.81
C ASN A 283 -0.96 30.41 5.94
N PRO A 284 -1.29 31.66 6.30
CA PRO A 284 -0.55 32.43 7.31
C PRO A 284 -0.49 31.77 8.69
N PHE A 285 -1.51 30.98 9.08
CA PHE A 285 -1.54 30.27 10.36
C PHE A 285 -0.59 29.06 10.33
N THR A 286 -0.70 28.19 9.34
CA THR A 286 0.12 26.97 9.25
C THR A 286 1.58 27.26 8.92
N ALA A 287 1.91 28.43 8.36
CA ALA A 287 3.27 28.86 8.10
C ALA A 287 4.09 29.07 9.40
N GLU A 288 3.44 29.35 10.53
CA GLU A 288 4.12 29.62 11.80
C GLU A 288 4.46 28.30 12.54
N VAL A 289 5.72 28.16 12.97
CA VAL A 289 6.17 26.98 13.76
C VAL A 289 5.34 26.79 15.04
N PRO A 290 5.04 27.84 15.84
CA PRO A 290 4.20 27.68 17.05
C PRO A 290 2.80 27.14 16.74
N ALA A 291 2.23 27.48 15.59
CA ALA A 291 0.94 26.95 15.18
C ALA A 291 1.03 25.44 14.83
N ARG A 292 2.07 25.04 14.10
CA ARG A 292 2.29 23.60 13.77
C ARG A 292 2.57 22.78 15.02
N LEU A 293 3.34 23.29 15.97
CA LEU A 293 3.58 22.64 17.27
C LEU A 293 2.27 22.54 18.08
N ALA A 294 1.51 23.61 18.18
CA ALA A 294 0.23 23.60 18.90
C ALA A 294 -0.77 22.60 18.30
N MET A 295 -0.82 22.48 16.96
CA MET A 295 -1.65 21.48 16.29
C MET A 295 -1.18 20.04 16.57
N ASN A 296 0.12 19.80 16.72
CA ASN A 296 0.66 18.50 17.10
C ASN A 296 0.37 18.14 18.57
N LEU A 297 0.51 19.09 19.50
CA LEU A 297 0.21 18.90 20.92
C LEU A 297 -1.30 18.82 21.20
N GLY A 298 -2.10 19.49 20.39
CA GLY A 298 -3.55 19.57 20.58
C GLY A 298 -4.35 18.38 20.05
N VAL A 299 -3.71 17.38 19.45
CA VAL A 299 -4.38 16.18 18.95
C VAL A 299 -4.11 14.98 19.87
N ASP A 300 -5.17 14.40 20.41
CA ASP A 300 -5.13 13.16 21.20
C ASP A 300 -5.05 11.95 20.26
N ARG A 301 -3.83 11.48 19.98
CA ARG A 301 -3.55 10.34 19.10
C ARG A 301 -4.05 9.03 19.69
N GLU A 302 -3.98 8.88 21.02
CA GLU A 302 -4.51 7.70 21.71
C GLU A 302 -6.03 7.58 21.51
N ALA A 303 -6.74 8.71 21.63
CA ALA A 303 -8.18 8.74 21.34
C ALA A 303 -8.47 8.41 19.87
N ILE A 304 -7.66 8.86 18.91
CA ILE A 304 -7.82 8.48 17.50
C ILE A 304 -7.64 6.97 17.31
N VAL A 305 -6.58 6.38 17.87
CA VAL A 305 -6.35 4.92 17.80
C VAL A 305 -7.52 4.15 18.41
N ARG A 306 -7.98 4.57 19.60
CA ARG A 306 -9.08 3.90 20.30
C ARG A 306 -10.43 4.05 19.58
N ASP A 307 -10.80 5.27 19.19
CA ASP A 307 -12.17 5.62 18.80
C ASP A 307 -12.40 5.55 17.28
N VAL A 308 -11.37 5.87 16.47
CA VAL A 308 -11.43 5.80 15.00
C VAL A 308 -10.92 4.47 14.50
N LEU A 309 -9.72 4.05 14.97
CA LEU A 309 -9.08 2.80 14.52
C LEU A 309 -9.50 1.58 15.34
N ARG A 310 -10.28 1.73 16.40
CA ARG A 310 -10.73 0.63 17.29
C ARG A 310 -9.59 -0.22 17.88
N GLY A 311 -8.43 0.41 18.08
CA GLY A 311 -7.23 -0.25 18.56
C GLY A 311 -6.36 -0.87 17.45
N TYR A 312 -6.76 -0.80 16.18
CA TYR A 312 -6.00 -1.33 15.05
C TYR A 312 -5.06 -0.26 14.48
N GLY A 313 -4.00 0.01 15.20
CA GLY A 313 -2.97 0.98 14.82
C GLY A 313 -2.19 1.50 16.02
N ARG A 314 -1.24 2.36 15.74
CA ARG A 314 -0.33 2.95 16.73
C ARG A 314 -0.25 4.46 16.51
N GLN A 315 0.08 5.20 17.57
CA GLN A 315 0.33 6.64 17.48
C GLN A 315 1.55 6.92 16.61
N ALA A 316 1.52 8.03 15.87
CA ALA A 316 2.64 8.50 15.07
C ALA A 316 2.92 9.98 15.32
N SER A 317 4.16 10.33 15.64
CA SER A 317 4.66 11.71 15.68
C SER A 317 5.69 11.99 14.58
N THR A 318 6.23 10.92 13.99
CA THR A 318 7.20 10.92 12.89
C THR A 318 6.86 9.79 11.91
N PRO A 319 7.46 9.73 10.71
CA PRO A 319 7.25 8.62 9.78
C PRO A 319 8.07 7.35 10.12
N VAL A 320 8.77 7.33 11.26
CA VAL A 320 9.57 6.19 11.71
C VAL A 320 8.78 5.39 12.74
N ALA A 321 8.40 4.15 12.41
CA ALA A 321 7.71 3.22 13.30
C ALA A 321 8.69 2.50 14.24
N GLU A 322 8.20 1.94 15.35
CA GLU A 322 9.00 1.12 16.29
C GLU A 322 9.66 -0.09 15.62
N ALA A 323 9.06 -0.61 14.55
CA ALA A 323 9.60 -1.72 13.75
C ALA A 323 11.01 -1.46 13.18
N TYR A 324 11.44 -0.19 13.09
CA TYR A 324 12.80 0.18 12.67
C TYR A 324 13.84 0.02 13.79
N GLY A 325 13.45 -0.50 14.97
CA GLY A 325 14.35 -0.89 16.05
C GLY A 325 15.24 0.25 16.55
N ALA A 326 16.56 0.09 16.47
CA ALA A 326 17.51 1.06 16.99
C ALA A 326 17.44 2.46 16.31
N ALA A 327 16.92 2.55 15.11
CA ALA A 327 16.73 3.82 14.43
C ALA A 327 15.51 4.62 14.94
N TYR A 328 14.56 3.96 15.61
CA TYR A 328 13.40 4.62 16.23
C TYR A 328 13.82 5.42 17.47
N ASN A 329 13.27 6.62 17.61
CA ASN A 329 13.50 7.46 18.79
C ASN A 329 12.21 7.55 19.63
N PRO A 330 12.13 6.84 20.78
CA PRO A 330 10.95 6.85 21.63
C PRO A 330 10.68 8.21 22.31
N ASP A 331 11.69 9.08 22.41
CA ASP A 331 11.55 10.42 22.99
C ASP A 331 11.06 11.46 21.97
N ALA A 332 11.02 11.14 20.66
CA ALA A 332 10.56 12.04 19.61
C ALA A 332 9.05 11.91 19.37
N GLN A 333 8.27 12.08 20.44
CA GLN A 333 6.81 11.97 20.43
C GLN A 333 6.16 13.25 20.95
N TYR A 334 4.90 13.44 20.59
CA TYR A 334 4.06 14.51 21.15
C TYR A 334 3.08 13.91 22.14
N ASP A 335 3.24 14.24 23.41
CA ASP A 335 2.18 14.03 24.40
C ASP A 335 1.02 14.99 24.14
N PHE A 336 -0.20 14.50 24.31
CA PHE A 336 -1.38 15.36 24.19
C PHE A 336 -1.43 16.37 25.32
N ASP A 337 -1.33 17.66 24.97
CA ASP A 337 -1.45 18.79 25.91
C ASP A 337 -2.16 19.98 25.26
N ALA A 338 -3.49 20.02 25.36
CA ALA A 338 -4.30 21.12 24.87
C ALA A 338 -4.05 22.44 25.61
N GLY A 339 -3.58 22.37 26.86
CA GLY A 339 -3.23 23.56 27.67
C GLY A 339 -1.97 24.23 27.13
N GLU A 340 -0.91 23.45 26.92
CA GLU A 340 0.34 23.95 26.32
C GLU A 340 0.13 24.42 24.87
N ALA A 341 -0.65 23.68 24.08
CA ALA A 341 -1.04 24.11 22.72
C ALA A 341 -1.71 25.51 22.74
N THR A 342 -2.62 25.72 23.69
CA THR A 342 -3.28 27.01 23.89
C THR A 342 -2.29 28.13 24.26
N ASN A 343 -1.39 27.84 25.20
CA ASN A 343 -0.36 28.78 25.65
C ASN A 343 0.58 29.18 24.51
N MET A 344 0.99 28.24 23.68
CA MET A 344 1.84 28.48 22.51
C MET A 344 1.16 29.42 21.51
N LEU A 345 -0.11 29.20 21.20
CA LEU A 345 -0.88 30.07 20.30
C LEU A 345 -1.02 31.47 20.88
N ASP A 346 -1.29 31.58 22.18
CA ASP A 346 -1.37 32.87 22.88
C ASP A 346 -0.03 33.59 22.86
N ALA A 347 1.08 32.90 23.15
CA ALA A 347 2.42 33.49 23.12
C ALA A 347 2.81 33.97 21.71
N ALA A 348 2.37 33.23 20.67
CA ALA A 348 2.57 33.58 19.26
C ALA A 348 1.70 34.74 18.79
N GLY A 349 0.78 35.25 19.63
CA GLY A 349 -0.08 36.42 19.33
C GLY A 349 -1.41 36.04 18.67
N TRP A 350 -1.75 34.78 18.55
CA TRP A 350 -3.05 34.31 18.07
C TRP A 350 -4.11 34.45 19.15
N ARG A 351 -5.05 35.40 19.00
CA ARG A 351 -6.08 35.73 20.01
C ARG A 351 -7.44 35.21 19.60
N VAL A 352 -8.19 34.67 20.55
CA VAL A 352 -9.56 34.18 20.32
C VAL A 352 -10.47 35.35 19.97
N GLY A 353 -11.08 35.29 18.78
CA GLY A 353 -12.06 36.24 18.29
C GLY A 353 -13.44 36.04 18.93
N SER A 354 -14.39 36.91 18.58
CA SER A 354 -15.76 36.89 19.13
C SER A 354 -16.56 35.64 18.73
N ASP A 355 -16.17 34.98 17.66
CA ASP A 355 -16.77 33.72 17.17
C ASP A 355 -16.03 32.46 17.67
N GLY A 356 -15.04 32.64 18.54
CA GLY A 356 -14.26 31.56 19.10
C GLY A 356 -13.07 31.10 18.25
N ILE A 357 -12.87 31.66 17.05
CA ILE A 357 -11.73 31.35 16.18
C ILE A 357 -10.60 32.36 16.43
N ARG A 358 -9.37 31.88 16.47
CA ARG A 358 -8.19 32.72 16.68
C ARG A 358 -7.85 33.56 15.46
N GLU A 359 -7.38 34.77 15.74
CA GLU A 359 -6.98 35.78 14.75
C GLU A 359 -5.66 36.42 15.15
N LYS A 360 -4.84 36.79 14.15
CA LYS A 360 -3.59 37.55 14.30
C LYS A 360 -3.37 38.37 13.04
N ASP A 361 -3.18 39.68 13.19
CA ASP A 361 -2.90 40.62 12.09
C ASP A 361 -3.90 40.55 10.92
N GLY A 362 -5.17 40.27 11.20
CA GLY A 362 -6.25 40.10 10.23
C GLY A 362 -6.31 38.68 9.57
N ALA A 363 -5.35 37.82 9.84
CA ALA A 363 -5.40 36.42 9.43
C ALA A 363 -6.18 35.59 10.46
N ARG A 364 -6.90 34.57 9.99
CA ARG A 364 -7.66 33.62 10.83
C ARG A 364 -6.93 32.29 10.95
N ALA A 365 -7.01 31.66 12.13
CA ALA A 365 -6.59 30.28 12.32
C ALA A 365 -7.62 29.34 11.68
N SER A 366 -7.61 29.25 10.35
CA SER A 366 -8.62 28.52 9.59
C SER A 366 -8.04 28.00 8.28
N PHE A 367 -8.39 26.76 7.93
CA PHE A 367 -8.03 26.15 6.65
C PHE A 367 -9.00 25.02 6.25
N GLU A 368 -9.02 24.72 4.96
CA GLU A 368 -9.73 23.56 4.43
C GLU A 368 -8.84 22.31 4.58
N LEU A 369 -9.44 21.18 4.96
CA LEU A 369 -8.76 19.88 5.07
C LEU A 369 -9.37 18.92 4.07
N LEU A 370 -8.65 18.65 2.98
CA LEU A 370 -9.09 17.76 1.91
C LEU A 370 -8.80 16.28 2.25
N TYR A 371 -9.68 15.41 1.80
CA TYR A 371 -9.47 13.97 1.81
C TYR A 371 -10.13 13.34 0.59
N ASN A 372 -9.65 12.16 0.16
CA ASN A 372 -10.31 11.42 -0.92
C ASN A 372 -11.72 10.99 -0.47
N ALA A 373 -12.73 11.41 -1.23
CA ALA A 373 -14.15 11.20 -0.87
C ALA A 373 -14.57 9.73 -0.80
N GLN A 374 -13.83 8.83 -1.45
CA GLN A 374 -14.09 7.39 -1.45
C GLN A 374 -13.42 6.69 -0.26
N ASP A 375 -12.47 7.34 0.42
CA ASP A 375 -11.75 6.79 1.57
C ASP A 375 -12.44 7.19 2.89
N THR A 376 -13.20 6.24 3.43
CA THR A 376 -13.95 6.46 4.68
C THR A 376 -13.05 6.66 5.89
N LEU A 377 -11.86 6.03 5.91
CA LEU A 377 -10.91 6.20 7.01
C LEU A 377 -10.28 7.58 7.01
N ARG A 378 -9.85 8.10 5.84
CA ARG A 378 -9.34 9.47 5.73
C ARG A 378 -10.41 10.50 6.12
N ARG A 379 -11.68 10.27 5.76
CA ARG A 379 -12.80 11.10 6.22
C ARG A 379 -12.91 11.12 7.75
N ASP A 380 -12.89 9.94 8.37
CA ASP A 380 -13.09 9.81 9.81
C ASP A 380 -11.91 10.44 10.59
N LEU A 381 -10.68 10.30 10.09
CA LEU A 381 -9.49 10.99 10.62
C LEU A 381 -9.60 12.51 10.46
N ALA A 382 -10.06 13.01 9.29
CA ALA A 382 -10.25 14.44 9.06
C ALA A 382 -11.27 15.05 10.03
N VAL A 383 -12.38 14.35 10.27
CA VAL A 383 -13.43 14.78 11.21
C VAL A 383 -12.92 14.76 12.64
N ALA A 384 -12.21 13.71 13.06
CA ALA A 384 -11.63 13.61 14.40
C ALA A 384 -10.59 14.71 14.64
N TYR A 385 -9.70 14.96 13.66
CA TYR A 385 -8.72 16.03 13.74
C TYR A 385 -9.37 17.41 13.83
N ALA A 386 -10.38 17.71 13.00
CA ALA A 386 -11.11 18.98 13.06
C ALA A 386 -11.80 19.17 14.42
N ALA A 387 -12.36 18.12 15.00
CA ALA A 387 -12.95 18.16 16.34
C ALA A 387 -11.90 18.47 17.42
N ALA A 388 -10.69 17.90 17.33
CA ALA A 388 -9.57 18.16 18.24
C ALA A 388 -9.05 19.61 18.13
N MET A 389 -9.07 20.23 16.96
CA MET A 389 -8.60 21.60 16.74
C MET A 389 -9.59 22.68 17.22
N LYS A 390 -10.88 22.35 17.26
CA LYS A 390 -11.92 23.32 17.62
C LYS A 390 -11.76 23.94 19.03
N PRO A 391 -11.46 23.19 20.11
CA PRO A 391 -11.22 23.77 21.45
C PRO A 391 -10.03 24.71 21.48
N LEU A 392 -9.06 24.57 20.57
CA LEU A 392 -7.90 25.46 20.44
C LEU A 392 -8.25 26.79 19.72
N GLY A 393 -9.48 26.94 19.21
CA GLY A 393 -9.89 28.08 18.40
C GLY A 393 -9.39 28.03 16.97
N ILE A 394 -9.15 26.82 16.43
CA ILE A 394 -8.73 26.60 15.05
C ILE A 394 -9.91 26.02 14.27
N ASP A 395 -10.30 26.69 13.18
CA ASP A 395 -11.38 26.28 12.28
C ASP A 395 -10.85 25.42 11.14
N VAL A 396 -10.89 24.10 11.32
CA VAL A 396 -10.54 23.11 10.29
C VAL A 396 -11.82 22.64 9.63
N ARG A 397 -11.90 22.75 8.30
CA ARG A 397 -13.08 22.40 7.51
C ARG A 397 -12.80 21.16 6.63
N PRO A 398 -13.19 19.94 7.07
CA PRO A 398 -13.05 18.74 6.28
C PRO A 398 -13.89 18.78 5.00
N ARG A 399 -13.30 18.43 3.86
CA ARG A 399 -13.99 18.33 2.57
C ARG A 399 -13.49 17.14 1.76
N GLY A 400 -14.40 16.22 1.41
CA GLY A 400 -14.12 15.09 0.51
C GLY A 400 -14.11 15.54 -0.95
N THR A 401 -13.10 15.09 -1.72
CA THR A 401 -12.97 15.35 -3.15
C THR A 401 -12.17 14.26 -3.86
N SER A 402 -11.90 14.37 -5.16
CA SER A 402 -11.06 13.44 -5.92
C SER A 402 -9.56 13.72 -5.70
N TRP A 403 -8.72 12.73 -6.00
CA TRP A 403 -7.26 12.93 -6.02
C TRP A 403 -6.86 14.00 -7.04
N ASP A 404 -7.46 14.04 -8.23
CA ASP A 404 -7.17 15.04 -9.27
C ASP A 404 -7.35 16.48 -8.76
N GLU A 405 -8.38 16.73 -7.95
CA GLU A 405 -8.56 18.05 -7.32
C GLU A 405 -7.54 18.27 -6.20
N ILE A 406 -7.27 17.27 -5.37
CA ILE A 406 -6.28 17.35 -4.28
C ILE A 406 -4.92 17.76 -4.84
N ASP A 407 -4.47 17.16 -5.94
CA ASP A 407 -3.17 17.40 -6.57
C ASP A 407 -2.95 18.86 -6.96
N THR A 408 -4.02 19.58 -7.27
CA THR A 408 -3.97 21.00 -7.61
C THR A 408 -4.01 21.94 -6.40
N ARG A 409 -4.22 21.40 -5.17
CA ARG A 409 -4.57 22.19 -3.97
C ARG A 409 -3.55 22.13 -2.82
N PHE A 410 -2.42 21.45 -2.97
CA PHE A 410 -1.39 21.37 -1.92
C PHE A 410 -0.83 22.73 -1.44
N GLY A 411 -0.91 23.76 -2.27
CA GLY A 411 -0.42 25.09 -1.92
C GLY A 411 -1.31 25.87 -0.96
N ASP A 412 -2.62 25.59 -0.95
CA ASP A 412 -3.62 26.40 -0.24
C ASP A 412 -4.51 25.61 0.75
N SER A 413 -4.54 24.29 0.64
CA SER A 413 -5.36 23.40 1.48
C SER A 413 -4.50 22.39 2.22
N ALA A 414 -4.91 22.04 3.44
CA ALA A 414 -4.37 20.87 4.12
C ALA A 414 -4.95 19.58 3.51
N VAL A 415 -4.21 18.48 3.62
CA VAL A 415 -4.62 17.19 3.04
C VAL A 415 -4.37 16.06 4.03
N VAL A 416 -5.33 15.13 4.15
CA VAL A 416 -5.11 13.86 4.85
C VAL A 416 -4.30 12.94 3.94
N LEU A 417 -3.01 12.85 4.20
CA LEU A 417 -2.09 11.99 3.47
C LEU A 417 -1.79 10.70 4.20
N GLY A 418 -1.20 9.79 3.47
CA GLY A 418 -0.56 8.59 3.94
C GLY A 418 0.77 8.38 3.25
N GLY A 419 1.58 7.49 3.78
CA GLY A 419 2.86 7.08 3.21
C GLY A 419 3.32 5.78 3.84
N GLY A 420 4.52 5.33 3.46
CA GLY A 420 5.00 4.02 3.88
C GLY A 420 5.08 3.01 2.75
N SER A 421 5.09 3.46 1.50
CA SER A 421 5.11 2.57 0.33
C SER A 421 6.42 1.79 0.18
N LYS A 422 7.51 2.26 0.81
CA LYS A 422 8.84 1.63 0.71
C LYS A 422 9.42 1.33 2.09
N PRO A 423 8.76 0.45 2.88
CA PRO A 423 9.08 0.29 4.29
C PRO A 423 10.40 -0.46 4.57
N TYR A 424 10.94 -1.17 3.59
CA TYR A 424 12.12 -2.02 3.77
C TYR A 424 13.45 -1.28 3.67
N SER A 425 13.39 0.04 3.55
CA SER A 425 14.50 0.98 3.72
C SER A 425 14.04 2.19 4.51
N ILE A 426 14.66 2.45 5.65
CA ILE A 426 14.36 3.65 6.45
C ILE A 426 14.67 4.93 5.65
N ASP A 427 15.69 4.91 4.79
CA ASP A 427 16.01 6.05 3.90
C ASP A 427 14.83 6.38 3.01
N SER A 428 14.27 5.37 2.32
CA SER A 428 13.13 5.52 1.40
C SER A 428 11.84 5.90 2.14
N GLN A 429 11.69 5.46 3.39
CA GLN A 429 10.53 5.79 4.22
C GLN A 429 10.53 7.26 4.67
N VAL A 430 11.71 7.84 4.92
CA VAL A 430 11.85 9.10 5.66
C VAL A 430 12.28 10.26 4.76
N TYR A 431 13.19 10.01 3.80
CA TYR A 431 13.84 11.07 3.04
C TYR A 431 12.84 11.98 2.33
N ASP A 432 12.06 11.44 1.40
CA ASP A 432 11.10 12.22 0.61
C ASP A 432 9.98 12.83 1.46
N THR A 433 9.66 12.19 2.59
CA THR A 433 8.59 12.66 3.49
C THR A 433 9.00 13.91 4.27
N LEU A 434 10.28 14.06 4.60
CA LEU A 434 10.78 15.12 5.49
C LEU A 434 11.71 16.13 4.82
N HIS A 435 12.43 15.75 3.76
CA HIS A 435 13.38 16.62 3.06
C HIS A 435 12.66 17.78 2.34
N THR A 436 13.32 18.91 2.23
CA THR A 436 12.88 20.01 1.36
C THR A 436 12.73 19.51 -0.07
N ARG A 437 11.64 19.90 -0.73
CA ARG A 437 11.37 19.50 -2.11
C ARG A 437 12.44 20.03 -3.07
N VAL A 438 12.93 19.15 -3.91
CA VAL A 438 13.82 19.50 -5.04
C VAL A 438 13.01 19.49 -6.35
N PRO A 439 13.53 20.04 -7.45
CA PRO A 439 12.91 19.88 -8.77
C PRO A 439 12.59 18.40 -9.01
N ASP A 440 11.44 18.12 -9.59
CA ASP A 440 10.93 16.78 -9.89
C ASP A 440 10.50 15.91 -8.67
N SER A 441 10.50 16.47 -7.45
CA SER A 441 9.87 15.79 -6.30
C SER A 441 8.38 15.59 -6.55
N SER A 442 7.85 14.45 -6.10
CA SER A 442 6.40 14.21 -6.06
C SER A 442 5.67 15.33 -5.29
N PRO A 443 4.48 15.78 -5.71
CA PRO A 443 3.69 16.74 -4.97
C PRO A 443 3.31 16.23 -3.57
N TYR A 444 3.34 14.93 -3.35
CA TYR A 444 3.07 14.28 -2.07
C TYR A 444 4.27 14.28 -1.12
N SER A 445 5.49 14.49 -1.63
CA SER A 445 6.71 14.57 -0.82
C SER A 445 6.77 15.93 -0.13
N ASN A 446 6.64 15.98 1.21
CA ASN A 446 6.64 17.21 2.02
C ASN A 446 5.84 18.37 1.37
N PRO A 447 4.50 18.23 1.19
CA PRO A 447 3.70 19.16 0.37
C PRO A 447 3.79 20.63 0.81
N GLY A 448 3.86 20.87 2.12
CA GLY A 448 4.04 22.21 2.69
C GLY A 448 5.45 22.78 2.49
N ASN A 449 6.39 21.96 2.09
CA ASN A 449 7.81 22.29 1.94
C ASN A 449 8.42 22.98 3.17
N PHE A 450 7.93 22.63 4.36
CA PHE A 450 8.51 23.08 5.62
C PHE A 450 9.69 22.18 5.99
N THR A 451 10.73 22.77 6.58
CA THR A 451 11.87 22.01 7.10
C THR A 451 12.40 22.67 8.37
N ALA A 452 12.91 21.85 9.28
CA ALA A 452 13.64 22.34 10.46
C ALA A 452 15.09 22.66 10.08
N ALA A 453 15.67 23.61 10.81
CA ALA A 453 17.06 24.00 10.57
C ALA A 453 18.02 22.81 10.71
N GLY A 454 18.73 22.47 9.65
CA GLY A 454 19.72 21.38 9.59
C GLY A 454 19.13 19.98 9.35
N LEU A 455 17.81 19.84 9.20
CA LEU A 455 17.14 18.55 8.98
C LEU A 455 17.59 17.93 7.64
N ASP A 456 17.58 18.69 6.55
CA ASP A 456 18.01 18.21 5.23
C ASP A 456 19.43 17.65 5.28
N GLY A 457 20.37 18.38 5.90
CA GLY A 457 21.72 17.89 6.06
C GLY A 457 21.88 16.65 6.97
N LEU A 458 20.94 16.39 7.88
CA LEU A 458 20.89 15.12 8.62
C LEU A 458 20.40 13.99 7.72
N LEU A 459 19.33 14.22 6.95
CA LEU A 459 18.77 13.27 5.99
C LEU A 459 19.79 12.87 4.92
N GLU A 460 20.50 13.85 4.33
CA GLU A 460 21.55 13.61 3.35
C GLU A 460 22.71 12.78 3.91
N ARG A 461 23.14 13.06 5.16
CA ARG A 461 24.17 12.24 5.81
C ARG A 461 23.71 10.83 6.14
N ALA A 462 22.45 10.68 6.61
CA ALA A 462 21.90 9.36 6.88
C ALA A 462 21.84 8.51 5.61
N ALA A 463 21.36 9.09 4.50
CA ALA A 463 21.31 8.41 3.20
C ALA A 463 22.71 8.00 2.67
N GLN A 464 23.76 8.75 3.02
CA GLN A 464 25.14 8.45 2.63
C GLN A 464 25.85 7.49 3.60
N SER A 465 25.27 7.22 4.76
CA SER A 465 25.88 6.35 5.78
C SER A 465 25.57 4.89 5.51
N PRO A 466 26.56 3.98 5.66
CA PRO A 466 26.30 2.56 5.61
C PRO A 466 25.38 2.12 6.77
N PRO A 467 24.64 1.02 6.63
CA PRO A 467 23.85 0.46 7.72
C PRO A 467 24.70 0.21 8.99
N GLY A 468 24.15 0.55 10.15
CA GLY A 468 24.80 0.34 11.44
C GLY A 468 24.49 1.44 12.47
N PRO A 469 25.10 1.38 13.66
CA PRO A 469 24.76 2.23 14.79
C PRO A 469 24.88 3.74 14.52
N ASP A 470 25.84 4.16 13.70
CA ASP A 470 26.03 5.58 13.35
C ASP A 470 24.85 6.10 12.49
N LYS A 471 24.30 5.24 11.62
CA LYS A 471 23.13 5.56 10.82
C LYS A 471 21.87 5.60 11.69
N ASP A 472 21.73 4.65 12.63
CA ASP A 472 20.62 4.62 13.58
C ASP A 472 20.60 5.90 14.44
N ASP A 473 21.77 6.35 14.95
CA ASP A 473 21.88 7.63 15.68
C ASP A 473 21.45 8.84 14.83
N LEU A 474 21.81 8.85 13.56
CA LEU A 474 21.36 9.91 12.64
C LEU A 474 19.83 9.93 12.52
N TYR A 475 19.16 8.77 12.41
CA TYR A 475 17.71 8.70 12.35
C TYR A 475 17.02 9.09 13.66
N GLN A 476 17.58 8.76 14.81
CA GLN A 476 17.10 9.27 16.10
C GLN A 476 17.19 10.79 16.17
N ARG A 477 18.29 11.38 15.70
CA ARG A 477 18.48 12.83 15.66
C ARG A 477 17.57 13.51 14.63
N ILE A 478 17.30 12.89 13.49
CA ILE A 478 16.33 13.36 12.49
C ILE A 478 14.96 13.51 13.15
N GLN A 479 14.50 12.48 13.86
CA GLN A 479 13.22 12.49 14.55
C GLN A 479 13.16 13.59 15.63
N ALA A 480 14.19 13.70 16.47
CA ALA A 480 14.28 14.75 17.49
C ALA A 480 14.28 16.17 16.88
N THR A 481 14.99 16.37 15.76
CA THR A 481 15.01 17.65 15.05
C THR A 481 13.63 17.96 14.43
N TYR A 482 12.98 16.94 13.85
CA TYR A 482 11.66 17.07 13.23
C TYR A 482 10.58 17.47 14.23
N VAL A 483 10.49 16.80 15.39
CA VAL A 483 9.44 17.12 16.37
C VAL A 483 9.61 18.49 17.01
N ALA A 484 10.80 19.08 16.98
CA ALA A 484 11.03 20.45 17.43
C ALA A 484 10.47 21.50 16.44
N GLU A 485 10.39 21.17 15.14
CA GLU A 485 9.90 22.07 14.09
C GLU A 485 9.20 21.26 12.98
N PRO A 486 7.98 20.74 13.23
CA PRO A 486 7.31 19.80 12.34
C PRO A 486 6.81 20.45 11.04
N SER A 487 6.88 19.69 9.94
CA SER A 487 6.29 20.10 8.65
C SER A 487 4.81 19.73 8.52
N GLN A 488 4.35 18.73 9.26
CA GLN A 488 2.99 18.20 9.20
C GLN A 488 2.58 17.59 10.54
N VAL A 489 1.34 17.11 10.65
CA VAL A 489 0.86 16.42 11.84
C VAL A 489 0.70 14.95 11.52
N PHE A 490 1.67 14.11 11.89
CA PHE A 490 1.48 12.66 11.88
C PHE A 490 0.46 12.28 12.95
N LEU A 491 -0.44 11.38 12.62
CA LEU A 491 -1.51 10.93 13.51
C LEU A 491 -1.28 9.50 13.99
N VAL A 492 -1.21 8.57 13.06
CA VAL A 492 -1.18 7.13 13.35
C VAL A 492 -0.38 6.35 12.31
N PHE A 493 0.12 5.18 12.70
CA PHE A 493 0.39 4.04 11.82
C PHE A 493 -0.82 3.12 11.84
N LEU A 494 -1.21 2.60 10.68
CA LEU A 494 -2.33 1.66 10.56
C LEU A 494 -1.85 0.22 10.77
N ASP A 495 -2.70 -0.60 11.38
CA ASP A 495 -2.64 -2.03 11.20
C ASP A 495 -3.63 -2.40 10.10
N HIS A 496 -3.20 -3.17 9.12
CA HIS A 496 -4.09 -3.66 8.09
C HIS A 496 -4.86 -4.87 8.60
N THR A 497 -6.16 -4.88 8.38
CA THR A 497 -7.04 -5.90 8.97
C THR A 497 -7.63 -6.81 7.91
N TYR A 498 -7.58 -8.11 8.18
CA TYR A 498 -7.98 -9.17 7.29
C TYR A 498 -8.95 -10.13 7.97
N ALA A 499 -9.93 -10.62 7.19
CA ALA A 499 -10.81 -11.70 7.58
C ALA A 499 -10.56 -12.90 6.66
N TYR A 500 -10.46 -14.10 7.21
CA TYR A 500 -10.18 -15.32 6.45
C TYR A 500 -10.79 -16.56 7.10
N ARG A 501 -10.95 -17.63 6.31
CA ARG A 501 -11.36 -18.95 6.78
C ARG A 501 -10.15 -19.84 6.98
N ASP A 502 -10.19 -20.65 8.02
CA ASP A 502 -9.22 -21.74 8.17
C ASP A 502 -9.58 -22.88 7.21
N LEU A 503 -8.80 -23.00 6.15
CA LEU A 503 -8.94 -24.04 5.12
C LEU A 503 -7.97 -25.22 5.35
N GLY A 504 -7.36 -25.30 6.54
CA GLY A 504 -6.41 -26.36 6.91
C GLY A 504 -5.05 -26.24 6.23
N TRP A 505 -4.66 -25.03 5.78
CA TRP A 505 -3.33 -24.76 5.25
C TRP A 505 -2.39 -24.25 6.36
N ASN A 506 -1.14 -24.70 6.34
CA ASN A 506 -0.07 -24.12 7.14
C ASN A 506 0.36 -22.81 6.46
N GLN A 507 -0.07 -21.70 7.03
CA GLN A 507 0.17 -20.35 6.51
C GLN A 507 1.50 -19.79 7.02
N SER A 508 2.15 -18.95 6.21
CA SER A 508 3.28 -18.14 6.69
C SER A 508 2.77 -17.05 7.64
N ALA A 509 3.56 -16.73 8.67
CA ALA A 509 3.26 -15.55 9.49
C ALA A 509 3.26 -14.29 8.62
N PRO A 510 2.35 -13.32 8.87
CA PRO A 510 2.39 -12.02 8.23
C PRO A 510 3.72 -11.30 8.48
N ILE A 511 4.07 -10.39 7.58
CA ILE A 511 5.23 -9.51 7.69
C ILE A 511 4.76 -8.05 7.74
N MET A 512 5.61 -7.12 8.19
CA MET A 512 5.30 -5.70 8.16
C MET A 512 4.97 -5.25 6.72
N GLU A 513 3.82 -4.61 6.57
CA GLU A 513 3.28 -4.25 5.27
C GLU A 513 3.64 -2.82 4.86
N PRO A 514 3.70 -2.53 3.55
CA PRO A 514 3.78 -1.17 3.04
C PRO A 514 2.42 -0.45 3.13
N HIS A 515 2.37 0.78 2.61
CA HIS A 515 1.12 1.52 2.43
C HIS A 515 0.08 0.79 1.56
N SER A 516 0.55 0.12 0.51
CA SER A 516 -0.30 -0.73 -0.33
C SER A 516 -0.70 -1.99 0.43
N HIS A 517 -1.97 -2.31 0.40
CA HIS A 517 -2.56 -3.49 1.03
C HIS A 517 -3.60 -4.09 0.08
N GLY A 518 -4.23 -5.19 0.46
CA GLY A 518 -5.16 -5.93 -0.36
C GLY A 518 -4.91 -7.42 -0.22
N VAL A 519 -5.53 -8.23 -1.07
CA VAL A 519 -5.47 -9.70 -0.92
C VAL A 519 -4.17 -10.35 -1.41
N THR A 520 -3.17 -9.56 -1.77
CA THR A 520 -1.80 -10.03 -1.96
C THR A 520 -0.94 -9.92 -0.71
N TRP A 521 -1.49 -9.35 0.37
CA TRP A 521 -0.85 -9.11 1.66
C TRP A 521 -1.54 -9.89 2.80
N GLY A 522 -1.26 -9.57 4.03
CA GLY A 522 -1.82 -10.23 5.19
C GLY A 522 -1.48 -11.70 5.26
N PRO A 523 -2.45 -12.57 5.50
CA PRO A 523 -2.24 -14.01 5.52
C PRO A 523 -1.71 -14.57 4.19
N TRP A 524 -2.00 -13.90 3.06
CA TRP A 524 -1.78 -14.41 1.70
C TRP A 524 -0.47 -13.94 1.05
N TRP A 525 0.32 -13.11 1.72
CA TRP A 525 1.54 -12.53 1.14
C TRP A 525 2.52 -13.57 0.55
N ASN A 526 2.51 -14.80 1.04
CA ASN A 526 3.38 -15.89 0.59
C ASN A 526 2.59 -17.19 0.34
N LEU A 527 1.45 -17.08 -0.35
CA LEU A 527 0.54 -18.19 -0.67
C LEU A 527 1.25 -19.39 -1.33
N ALA A 528 2.26 -19.12 -2.17
CA ALA A 528 3.02 -20.17 -2.83
C ALA A 528 3.80 -21.09 -1.86
N ALA A 529 4.08 -20.64 -0.64
CA ALA A 529 4.76 -21.41 0.39
C ALA A 529 3.80 -22.16 1.33
N TRP A 530 2.49 -22.02 1.16
CA TRP A 530 1.52 -22.73 2.00
C TRP A 530 1.58 -24.25 1.75
N THR A 531 1.50 -25.01 2.84
CA THR A 531 1.56 -26.50 2.80
C THR A 531 0.40 -27.09 3.60
N ARG A 532 0.05 -28.34 3.32
CA ARG A 532 -0.88 -29.15 4.12
C ARG A 532 -0.15 -30.24 4.86
#